data_6605f54b4304b3b287d43fc36061b02f
#
_entry.id   6605f54b4304b3b287d43fc36061b02f
#
_cell.length_a   1.000
_cell.length_b   1.000
_cell.length_c   1.000
_cell.angle_alpha   90.00
_cell.angle_beta   90.00
_cell.angle_gamma   90.00
#
_symmetry.space_group_name_H-M   'P 1'
#
loop_
_entity.id
_entity.type
_entity.pdbx_description
1 polymer ?
#
loop_
_entity_poly.entity_id
_entity_poly.type
_entity_poly.pdbx_seq_one_letter_code
_entity_poly.pdbx_strand_id
1 'polypeptide(L)'
;MEIKIDARKSIYENINEVYEKIKELKNKKQKIEKLIKELEKKLNNIEEKIIIEKRREEIKRNKKWYEKFRWIFTTNNFLLIAGKDSVTNEIIINKYLEKNDLVFHADIIGSPFGILKNGKNASEIDIYEAAKFVGSYSRAWKNKLSSIDVYYVYPDQVSKKVPSGMYLKKGSFMIYGEKNYIKVNLEIALAFEDYNIIPGVPESIKDKYKRYVILIPGNKKPTDVAKQLENVFKVDYNIILGYLPGDSDILSIK
;
A
#
# COMPACT_ATOMS: atom_id res chain seq x y z
N MET A 1 13.76 -46.07 -43.36
CA MET A 1 13.12 -46.52 -42.11
C MET A 1 13.11 -48.03 -42.16
N GLU A 2 13.87 -48.72 -41.33
CA GLU A 2 13.91 -50.18 -41.29
C GLU A 2 12.89 -50.68 -40.26
N ILE A 3 12.06 -51.59 -40.66
CA ILE A 3 11.09 -52.24 -39.77
C ILE A 3 11.62 -53.68 -39.55
N LYS A 4 11.96 -54.01 -38.33
CA LYS A 4 12.37 -55.37 -37.95
C LYS A 4 11.14 -56.22 -37.80
N ILE A 5 11.02 -57.31 -38.57
CA ILE A 5 9.96 -58.28 -38.48
C ILE A 5 10.49 -59.63 -37.93
N ASP A 6 9.70 -60.29 -37.11
CA ASP A 6 10.03 -61.64 -36.63
C ASP A 6 9.53 -62.68 -37.66
N ALA A 7 10.48 -63.35 -38.31
CA ALA A 7 10.19 -64.32 -39.36
C ALA A 7 9.44 -65.58 -38.86
N ARG A 8 9.34 -65.76 -37.54
CA ARG A 8 8.58 -66.86 -36.90
C ARG A 8 7.09 -66.55 -36.72
N LYS A 9 6.70 -65.24 -36.91
CA LYS A 9 5.34 -64.78 -36.79
C LYS A 9 4.74 -64.50 -38.15
N SER A 10 3.42 -64.62 -38.24
CA SER A 10 2.71 -64.21 -39.44
C SER A 10 2.86 -62.71 -39.69
N ILE A 11 2.68 -62.29 -40.93
CA ILE A 11 2.66 -60.88 -41.31
C ILE A 11 1.66 -60.07 -40.48
N TYR A 12 0.50 -60.66 -40.21
CA TYR A 12 -0.59 -60.03 -39.44
C TYR A 12 -0.18 -59.79 -37.97
N GLU A 13 0.50 -60.74 -37.34
CA GLU A 13 0.99 -60.61 -35.97
C GLU A 13 2.06 -59.50 -35.87
N ASN A 14 3.01 -59.46 -36.82
CA ASN A 14 4.01 -58.42 -36.88
C ASN A 14 3.41 -57.02 -37.07
N ILE A 15 2.37 -56.87 -37.90
CA ILE A 15 1.64 -55.62 -38.10
C ILE A 15 0.92 -55.20 -36.81
N ASN A 16 0.26 -56.11 -36.13
CA ASN A 16 -0.43 -55.81 -34.88
C ASN A 16 0.55 -55.34 -33.78
N GLU A 17 1.70 -56.01 -33.64
CA GLU A 17 2.71 -55.56 -32.66
C GLU A 17 3.24 -54.14 -32.94
N VAL A 18 3.45 -53.82 -34.21
CA VAL A 18 3.85 -52.45 -34.58
C VAL A 18 2.73 -51.46 -34.28
N TYR A 19 1.48 -51.79 -34.56
CA TYR A 19 0.33 -50.93 -34.26
C TYR A 19 0.15 -50.66 -32.74
N GLU A 20 0.23 -51.70 -31.93
CA GLU A 20 0.12 -51.57 -30.47
C GLU A 20 1.30 -50.72 -29.92
N LYS A 21 2.51 -50.91 -30.46
CA LYS A 21 3.67 -50.08 -30.08
C LYS A 21 3.53 -48.62 -30.48
N ILE A 22 2.96 -48.34 -31.64
CA ILE A 22 2.65 -46.95 -32.07
C ILE A 22 1.60 -46.33 -31.15
N LYS A 23 0.57 -47.07 -30.79
CA LYS A 23 -0.47 -46.61 -29.86
C LYS A 23 0.10 -46.29 -28.47
N GLU A 24 0.95 -47.18 -27.95
CA GLU A 24 1.63 -46.97 -26.66
C GLU A 24 2.52 -45.71 -26.69
N LEU A 25 3.32 -45.56 -27.76
CA LEU A 25 4.20 -44.40 -27.93
C LEU A 25 3.42 -43.09 -28.08
N LYS A 26 2.29 -43.08 -28.78
CA LYS A 26 1.39 -41.92 -28.88
C LYS A 26 0.83 -41.52 -27.50
N ASN A 27 0.41 -42.49 -26.72
CA ASN A 27 -0.09 -42.28 -25.37
C ASN A 27 1.02 -41.72 -24.43
N LYS A 28 2.23 -42.30 -24.52
CA LYS A 28 3.40 -41.77 -23.76
C LYS A 28 3.72 -40.34 -24.16
N LYS A 29 3.73 -40.06 -25.46
CA LYS A 29 3.97 -38.71 -25.97
C LYS A 29 2.97 -37.71 -25.41
N GLN A 30 1.67 -38.01 -25.45
CA GLN A 30 0.62 -37.13 -24.90
C GLN A 30 0.77 -36.88 -23.38
N LYS A 31 1.17 -37.92 -22.61
CA LYS A 31 1.42 -37.76 -21.16
C LYS A 31 2.63 -36.84 -20.90
N ILE A 32 3.70 -37.01 -21.67
CA ILE A 32 4.90 -36.18 -21.55
C ILE A 32 4.59 -34.72 -21.93
N GLU A 33 3.86 -34.48 -23.01
CA GLU A 33 3.46 -33.13 -23.41
C GLU A 33 2.60 -32.42 -22.35
N LYS A 34 1.69 -33.15 -21.67
CA LYS A 34 0.95 -32.60 -20.54
C LYS A 34 1.85 -32.24 -19.37
N LEU A 35 2.79 -33.13 -19.04
CA LEU A 35 3.75 -32.92 -17.95
C LEU A 35 4.67 -31.71 -18.22
N ILE A 36 5.15 -31.55 -19.46
CA ILE A 36 5.94 -30.38 -19.86
C ILE A 36 5.16 -29.10 -19.62
N LYS A 37 3.91 -29.01 -20.09
CA LYS A 37 3.06 -27.83 -19.87
C LYS A 37 2.83 -27.51 -18.38
N GLU A 38 2.69 -28.53 -17.55
CA GLU A 38 2.56 -28.34 -16.10
C GLU A 38 3.86 -27.84 -15.45
N LEU A 39 5.00 -28.38 -15.89
CA LEU A 39 6.32 -27.96 -15.39
C LEU A 39 6.66 -26.53 -15.83
N GLU A 40 6.37 -26.16 -17.08
CA GLU A 40 6.52 -24.80 -17.57
C GLU A 40 5.71 -23.79 -16.74
N LYS A 41 4.46 -24.12 -16.43
CA LYS A 41 3.64 -23.27 -15.55
C LYS A 41 4.23 -23.13 -14.14
N LYS A 42 4.76 -24.23 -13.58
CA LYS A 42 5.42 -24.19 -12.26
C LYS A 42 6.68 -23.36 -12.30
N LEU A 43 7.48 -23.49 -13.36
CA LEU A 43 8.73 -22.72 -13.55
C LEU A 43 8.43 -21.23 -13.60
N ASN A 44 7.49 -20.79 -14.44
CA ASN A 44 7.09 -19.40 -14.55
C ASN A 44 6.62 -18.82 -13.18
N ASN A 45 5.83 -19.59 -12.43
CA ASN A 45 5.40 -19.17 -11.09
C ASN A 45 6.55 -19.04 -10.09
N ILE A 46 7.59 -19.87 -10.21
CA ILE A 46 8.78 -19.79 -9.34
C ILE A 46 9.64 -18.59 -9.73
N GLU A 47 9.84 -18.34 -11.02
CA GLU A 47 10.58 -17.18 -11.52
C GLU A 47 9.92 -15.86 -11.09
N GLU A 48 8.60 -15.75 -11.23
CA GLU A 48 7.85 -14.58 -10.72
C GLU A 48 8.06 -14.37 -9.22
N LYS A 49 8.00 -15.43 -8.42
CA LYS A 49 8.25 -15.34 -6.97
C LYS A 49 9.66 -14.86 -6.64
N ILE A 50 10.67 -15.36 -7.35
CA ILE A 50 12.06 -14.95 -7.14
C ILE A 50 12.25 -13.47 -7.49
N ILE A 51 11.67 -13.00 -8.59
CA ILE A 51 11.71 -11.58 -8.99
C ILE A 51 11.06 -10.70 -7.91
N ILE A 52 9.88 -11.08 -7.44
CA ILE A 52 9.16 -10.36 -6.39
C ILE A 52 9.99 -10.30 -5.09
N GLU A 53 10.62 -11.42 -4.71
CA GLU A 53 11.40 -11.50 -3.47
C GLU A 53 12.68 -10.66 -3.53
N LYS A 54 13.41 -10.71 -4.64
CA LYS A 54 14.57 -9.84 -4.89
C LYS A 54 14.18 -8.35 -4.83
N ARG A 55 13.06 -7.97 -5.45
CA ARG A 55 12.59 -6.59 -5.45
C ARG A 55 12.16 -6.12 -4.06
N ARG A 56 11.51 -7.00 -3.27
CA ARG A 56 11.19 -6.73 -1.85
C ARG A 56 12.44 -6.45 -1.02
N GLU A 57 13.53 -7.20 -1.23
CA GLU A 57 14.79 -6.95 -0.53
C GLU A 57 15.42 -5.61 -0.93
N GLU A 58 15.40 -5.24 -2.20
CA GLU A 58 15.87 -3.94 -2.67
C GLU A 58 15.08 -2.79 -2.06
N ILE A 59 13.75 -2.89 -2.01
CA ILE A 59 12.87 -1.90 -1.38
C ILE A 59 13.19 -1.78 0.12
N LYS A 60 13.41 -2.90 0.83
CA LYS A 60 13.77 -2.88 2.26
C LYS A 60 15.11 -2.18 2.51
N ARG A 61 16.10 -2.38 1.63
CA ARG A 61 17.44 -1.76 1.76
C ARG A 61 17.42 -0.25 1.51
N ASN A 62 16.52 0.22 0.65
CA ASN A 62 16.47 1.61 0.18
C ASN A 62 15.40 2.46 0.86
N LYS A 63 14.86 2.03 2.00
CA LYS A 63 13.85 2.79 2.73
C LYS A 63 14.34 4.20 3.07
N LYS A 64 13.53 5.20 2.70
CA LYS A 64 13.77 6.59 3.07
C LYS A 64 13.45 6.82 4.54
N TRP A 65 14.10 7.81 5.16
CA TRP A 65 13.97 8.09 6.58
C TRP A 65 12.52 8.37 7.05
N TYR A 66 11.67 8.90 6.17
CA TYR A 66 10.28 9.25 6.47
C TYR A 66 9.32 8.03 6.39
N GLU A 67 9.67 6.95 5.73
CA GLU A 67 8.79 5.77 5.55
C GLU A 67 8.49 5.01 6.86
N LYS A 68 9.25 5.27 7.91
CA LYS A 68 8.92 4.78 9.26
C LYS A 68 7.65 5.41 9.85
N PHE A 69 7.23 6.58 9.34
CA PHE A 69 6.01 7.29 9.67
C PHE A 69 4.92 6.99 8.64
N ARG A 70 3.71 7.55 8.81
CA ARG A 70 2.80 7.77 7.68
C ARG A 70 3.33 8.94 6.88
N TRP A 71 3.26 8.86 5.58
CA TRP A 71 3.82 9.90 4.72
C TRP A 71 3.10 9.99 3.40
N ILE A 72 3.11 11.16 2.79
CA ILE A 72 2.75 11.41 1.40
C ILE A 72 3.62 12.51 0.81
N PHE A 73 3.67 12.53 -0.51
CA PHE A 73 4.02 13.73 -1.25
C PHE A 73 2.76 14.36 -1.82
N THR A 74 2.60 15.67 -1.62
CA THR A 74 1.49 16.43 -2.18
C THR A 74 1.64 16.61 -3.70
N THR A 75 0.65 17.22 -4.32
CA THR A 75 0.66 17.51 -5.77
C THR A 75 1.90 18.30 -6.18
N ASN A 76 2.33 19.26 -5.37
CA ASN A 76 3.55 20.06 -5.63
C ASN A 76 4.80 19.50 -4.92
N ASN A 77 4.80 18.21 -4.54
CA ASN A 77 5.94 17.50 -3.94
C ASN A 77 6.39 17.98 -2.55
N PHE A 78 5.51 18.59 -1.76
CA PHE A 78 5.79 18.81 -0.35
C PHE A 78 5.64 17.48 0.40
N LEU A 79 6.59 17.18 1.29
CA LEU A 79 6.55 15.98 2.12
C LEU A 79 5.70 16.23 3.37
N LEU A 80 4.63 15.48 3.53
CA LEU A 80 3.91 15.34 4.79
C LEU A 80 4.37 14.06 5.50
N ILE A 81 4.71 14.16 6.77
CA ILE A 81 4.91 13.02 7.67
C ILE A 81 3.89 13.08 8.81
N ALA A 82 3.32 11.93 9.19
CA ALA A 82 2.36 11.85 10.30
C ALA A 82 2.65 10.65 11.21
N GLY A 83 2.33 10.79 12.48
CA GLY A 83 2.57 9.75 13.47
C GLY A 83 1.64 8.54 13.27
N LYS A 84 2.13 7.36 13.65
CA LYS A 84 1.35 6.12 13.68
C LYS A 84 0.71 5.88 15.06
N ASP A 85 1.38 6.39 16.09
CA ASP A 85 1.04 6.22 17.51
C ASP A 85 1.60 7.39 18.35
N SER A 86 1.41 7.33 19.66
CA SER A 86 1.87 8.37 20.60
C SER A 86 3.40 8.55 20.60
N VAL A 87 4.16 7.47 20.41
CA VAL A 87 5.63 7.52 20.37
C VAL A 87 6.10 8.22 19.13
N THR A 88 5.56 7.87 17.98
CA THR A 88 5.91 8.49 16.70
C THR A 88 5.43 9.93 16.61
N ASN A 89 4.27 10.29 17.21
CA ASN A 89 3.85 11.69 17.36
C ASN A 89 4.90 12.52 18.11
N GLU A 90 5.44 11.99 19.22
CA GLU A 90 6.52 12.69 19.93
C GLU A 90 7.79 12.83 19.11
N ILE A 91 8.15 11.78 18.38
CA ILE A 91 9.36 11.78 17.56
C ILE A 91 9.25 12.82 16.44
N ILE A 92 8.11 12.91 15.73
CA ILE A 92 7.98 13.87 14.63
C ILE A 92 8.03 15.31 15.14
N ILE A 93 7.31 15.62 16.22
CA ILE A 93 7.31 16.99 16.77
C ILE A 93 8.66 17.37 17.39
N ASN A 94 9.29 16.48 18.16
CA ASN A 94 10.53 16.84 18.86
C ASN A 94 11.78 16.81 17.97
N LYS A 95 11.79 15.98 16.90
CA LYS A 95 13.01 15.75 16.10
C LYS A 95 12.93 16.28 14.67
N TYR A 96 11.72 16.41 14.12
CA TYR A 96 11.54 16.70 12.69
C TYR A 96 10.78 17.99 12.41
N LEU A 97 10.21 18.65 13.45
CA LEU A 97 9.53 19.92 13.30
C LEU A 97 10.55 21.05 13.14
N GLU A 98 10.44 21.81 12.05
CA GLU A 98 11.29 22.93 11.71
C GLU A 98 10.48 24.24 11.59
N LYS A 99 11.16 25.36 11.59
CA LYS A 99 10.54 26.71 11.64
C LYS A 99 9.60 27.03 10.46
N ASN A 100 9.84 26.42 9.29
CA ASN A 100 9.07 26.68 8.08
C ASN A 100 7.97 25.62 7.83
N ASP A 101 7.79 24.67 8.73
CA ASP A 101 6.78 23.63 8.61
C ASP A 101 5.40 24.13 9.03
N LEU A 102 4.36 23.35 8.69
CA LEU A 102 3.02 23.46 9.25
C LEU A 102 2.67 22.18 10.00
N VAL A 103 2.01 22.30 11.15
CA VAL A 103 1.58 21.17 11.98
C VAL A 103 0.07 20.98 11.85
N PHE A 104 -0.34 19.78 11.51
CA PHE A 104 -1.74 19.39 11.29
C PHE A 104 -2.24 18.46 12.38
N HIS A 105 -3.53 18.60 12.74
CA HIS A 105 -4.22 17.67 13.62
C HIS A 105 -5.74 17.75 13.35
N ALA A 106 -6.43 16.62 13.29
CA ALA A 106 -7.88 16.63 13.17
C ALA A 106 -8.52 16.99 14.52
N ASP A 107 -9.65 17.69 14.47
CA ASP A 107 -10.35 18.15 15.69
C ASP A 107 -11.14 17.01 16.35
N ILE A 108 -10.43 15.93 16.63
CA ILE A 108 -10.94 14.73 17.30
C ILE A 108 -9.83 14.07 18.13
N ILE A 109 -10.20 13.54 19.30
CA ILE A 109 -9.27 12.75 20.11
C ILE A 109 -8.85 11.49 19.36
N GLY A 110 -7.55 11.23 19.28
CA GLY A 110 -6.98 10.07 18.56
C GLY A 110 -6.66 10.36 17.09
N SER A 111 -6.46 11.63 16.76
CA SER A 111 -5.81 12.06 15.53
C SER A 111 -4.28 11.93 15.62
N PRO A 112 -3.58 11.60 14.53
CA PRO A 112 -2.14 11.80 14.47
C PRO A 112 -1.79 13.28 14.38
N PHE A 113 -0.60 13.65 14.84
CA PHE A 113 0.05 14.88 14.41
C PHE A 113 0.67 14.66 13.04
N GLY A 114 0.49 15.62 12.14
CA GLY A 114 1.14 15.67 10.83
C GLY A 114 2.04 16.88 10.72
N ILE A 115 3.18 16.77 10.03
CA ILE A 115 4.08 17.88 9.72
C ILE A 115 4.24 17.95 8.21
N LEU A 116 3.79 19.05 7.62
CA LEU A 116 4.07 19.38 6.23
C LEU A 116 5.40 20.13 6.18
N LYS A 117 6.43 19.47 5.66
CA LYS A 117 7.78 20.04 5.56
C LYS A 117 7.77 21.23 4.63
N ASN A 118 8.38 22.33 5.10
CA ASN A 118 8.41 23.62 4.40
C ASN A 118 7.00 24.17 4.05
N GLY A 119 6.01 23.82 4.85
CA GLY A 119 4.58 24.05 4.59
C GLY A 119 4.17 25.52 4.51
N LYS A 120 4.98 26.46 5.06
CA LYS A 120 4.74 27.90 4.89
C LYS A 120 4.81 28.38 3.43
N ASN A 121 5.47 27.61 2.56
CA ASN A 121 5.58 27.87 1.13
C ASN A 121 4.62 27.00 0.30
N ALA A 122 3.81 26.18 0.95
CA ALA A 122 2.86 25.28 0.28
C ALA A 122 1.65 26.07 -0.23
N SER A 123 1.08 25.60 -1.33
CA SER A 123 -0.16 26.14 -1.88
C SER A 123 -1.39 25.61 -1.12
N GLU A 124 -2.55 26.22 -1.36
CA GLU A 124 -3.81 25.78 -0.73
C GLU A 124 -4.12 24.30 -1.02
N ILE A 125 -3.81 23.78 -2.22
CA ILE A 125 -4.01 22.39 -2.56
C ILE A 125 -3.12 21.46 -1.73
N ASP A 126 -1.86 21.83 -1.51
CA ASP A 126 -0.93 21.04 -0.69
C ASP A 126 -1.39 20.99 0.77
N ILE A 127 -1.87 22.12 1.28
CA ILE A 127 -2.41 22.24 2.64
C ILE A 127 -3.68 21.41 2.78
N TYR A 128 -4.58 21.44 1.79
CA TYR A 128 -5.79 20.62 1.75
C TYR A 128 -5.48 19.12 1.72
N GLU A 129 -4.54 18.69 0.87
CA GLU A 129 -4.10 17.30 0.76
C GLU A 129 -3.48 16.79 2.06
N ALA A 130 -2.65 17.62 2.71
CA ALA A 130 -2.07 17.33 4.02
C ALA A 130 -3.16 17.17 5.09
N ALA A 131 -4.14 18.08 5.13
CA ALA A 131 -5.27 18.01 6.04
C ALA A 131 -6.12 16.75 5.80
N LYS A 132 -6.46 16.45 4.54
CA LYS A 132 -7.22 15.24 4.14
C LYS A 132 -6.52 13.96 4.59
N PHE A 133 -5.21 13.86 4.40
CA PHE A 133 -4.44 12.71 4.82
C PHE A 133 -4.44 12.53 6.35
N VAL A 134 -4.17 13.59 7.10
CA VAL A 134 -4.18 13.56 8.58
C VAL A 134 -5.57 13.21 9.10
N GLY A 135 -6.63 13.81 8.55
CA GLY A 135 -8.02 13.50 8.87
C GLY A 135 -8.38 12.05 8.65
N SER A 136 -7.95 11.49 7.52
CA SER A 136 -8.22 10.10 7.14
C SER A 136 -7.54 9.06 8.04
N TYR A 137 -6.42 9.40 8.67
CA TYR A 137 -5.78 8.52 9.66
C TYR A 137 -6.18 8.82 11.12
N SER A 138 -7.19 9.65 11.33
CA SER A 138 -7.74 9.95 12.65
C SER A 138 -8.79 8.92 13.08
N ARG A 139 -9.29 9.06 14.31
CA ARG A 139 -10.42 8.26 14.80
C ARG A 139 -11.70 8.47 13.98
N ALA A 140 -11.81 9.58 13.23
CA ALA A 140 -12.95 9.83 12.35
C ALA A 140 -13.18 8.72 11.32
N TRP A 141 -12.09 8.14 10.78
CA TRP A 141 -12.16 6.98 9.89
C TRP A 141 -12.81 5.77 10.56
N LYS A 142 -12.36 5.43 11.78
CA LYS A 142 -12.94 4.32 12.56
C LYS A 142 -14.39 4.56 12.95
N ASN A 143 -14.77 5.82 13.13
CA ASN A 143 -16.15 6.23 13.40
C ASN A 143 -16.99 6.33 12.12
N LYS A 144 -16.42 6.00 10.96
CA LYS A 144 -17.09 6.02 9.64
C LYS A 144 -17.70 7.37 9.27
N LEU A 145 -17.05 8.45 9.69
CA LEU A 145 -17.45 9.80 9.28
C LEU A 145 -17.08 10.01 7.81
N SER A 146 -17.88 10.75 7.08
CA SER A 146 -17.58 11.14 5.69
C SER A 146 -16.61 12.31 5.60
N SER A 147 -16.62 13.19 6.61
CA SER A 147 -15.77 14.38 6.67
C SER A 147 -15.41 14.73 8.10
N ILE A 148 -14.38 15.55 8.28
CA ILE A 148 -13.90 16.03 9.57
C ILE A 148 -13.26 17.42 9.40
N ASP A 149 -13.28 18.22 10.44
CA ASP A 149 -12.49 19.44 10.52
C ASP A 149 -11.08 19.10 10.98
N VAL A 150 -10.09 19.54 10.20
CA VAL A 150 -8.66 19.45 10.48
C VAL A 150 -8.14 20.88 10.60
N TYR A 151 -7.31 21.14 11.57
CA TYR A 151 -6.64 22.41 11.69
C TYR A 151 -5.14 22.29 11.45
N TYR A 152 -4.55 23.38 10.97
CA TYR A 152 -3.11 23.54 11.00
C TYR A 152 -2.70 24.74 11.82
N VAL A 153 -1.48 24.65 12.34
CA VAL A 153 -0.85 25.68 13.17
C VAL A 153 0.62 25.81 12.83
N TYR A 154 1.24 26.90 13.26
CA TYR A 154 2.67 27.11 13.12
C TYR A 154 3.46 26.41 14.22
N PRO A 155 4.76 26.11 14.01
CA PRO A 155 5.59 25.38 14.97
C PRO A 155 5.67 25.99 16.36
N ASP A 156 5.70 27.32 16.46
CA ASP A 156 5.75 28.08 17.70
C ASP A 156 4.47 27.97 18.54
N GLN A 157 3.35 27.55 17.94
CA GLN A 157 2.09 27.32 18.62
C GLN A 157 2.03 25.92 19.30
N VAL A 158 2.97 25.02 19.01
CA VAL A 158 2.97 23.66 19.53
C VAL A 158 3.93 23.54 20.72
N SER A 159 3.45 23.09 21.86
CA SER A 159 4.25 23.02 23.08
C SER A 159 3.94 21.79 23.94
N LYS A 160 4.96 21.30 24.65
CA LYS A 160 4.77 20.37 25.78
C LYS A 160 4.59 21.05 27.13
N LYS A 161 4.80 22.35 27.20
CA LYS A 161 4.57 23.09 28.44
C LYS A 161 3.08 23.20 28.70
N VAL A 162 2.66 22.84 29.88
CA VAL A 162 1.28 22.95 30.35
C VAL A 162 1.17 23.93 31.51
N PRO A 163 0.01 24.57 31.71
CA PRO A 163 -0.24 25.33 32.93
C PRO A 163 -0.09 24.46 34.17
N SER A 164 0.24 25.09 35.30
CA SER A 164 0.38 24.39 36.60
C SER A 164 -0.88 23.57 36.91
N GLY A 165 -0.69 22.32 37.34
CA GLY A 165 -1.78 21.40 37.64
C GLY A 165 -2.34 20.57 36.48
N MET A 166 -1.87 20.80 35.24
CA MET A 166 -2.26 19.99 34.08
C MET A 166 -1.22 18.93 33.73
N TYR A 167 -1.68 17.80 33.20
CA TYR A 167 -0.84 16.71 32.72
C TYR A 167 -1.15 16.40 31.25
N LEU A 168 -0.11 16.27 30.42
CA LEU A 168 -0.24 15.81 29.04
C LEU A 168 0.15 14.33 28.92
N LYS A 169 -0.73 13.57 28.31
CA LYS A 169 -0.44 12.18 27.94
C LYS A 169 0.72 12.15 26.93
N LYS A 170 1.45 11.04 26.91
CA LYS A 170 2.49 10.80 25.91
C LYS A 170 1.91 10.95 24.49
N GLY A 171 2.63 11.66 23.62
CA GLY A 171 2.21 11.93 22.25
C GLY A 171 1.17 13.03 22.08
N SER A 172 0.78 13.71 23.17
CA SER A 172 -0.09 14.89 23.14
C SER A 172 0.73 16.16 23.29
N PHE A 173 0.23 17.26 22.69
CA PHE A 173 0.83 18.58 22.73
C PHE A 173 -0.25 19.63 22.95
N MET A 174 0.09 20.72 23.63
CA MET A 174 -0.76 21.90 23.72
C MET A 174 -0.61 22.73 22.45
N ILE A 175 -1.74 23.25 21.99
CA ILE A 175 -1.78 24.19 20.87
C ILE A 175 -2.23 25.53 21.41
N TYR A 176 -1.41 26.55 21.19
CA TYR A 176 -1.66 27.92 21.61
C TYR A 176 -2.00 28.81 20.41
N GLY A 177 -2.83 29.84 20.63
CA GLY A 177 -3.21 30.78 19.59
C GLY A 177 -4.29 30.27 18.64
N GLU A 178 -4.42 30.94 17.52
CA GLU A 178 -5.45 30.64 16.52
C GLU A 178 -5.15 29.38 15.71
N LYS A 179 -6.19 28.62 15.40
CA LYS A 179 -6.16 27.42 14.57
C LYS A 179 -6.78 27.73 13.21
N ASN A 180 -6.12 27.32 12.14
CA ASN A 180 -6.64 27.45 10.79
C ASN A 180 -7.39 26.16 10.42
N TYR A 181 -8.70 26.20 10.39
CA TYR A 181 -9.56 25.03 10.14
C TYR A 181 -9.82 24.80 8.67
N ILE A 182 -9.80 23.53 8.28
CA ILE A 182 -10.11 23.05 6.93
C ILE A 182 -11.02 21.84 7.07
N LYS A 183 -12.20 21.88 6.44
CA LYS A 183 -13.08 20.73 6.34
C LYS A 183 -12.66 19.84 5.20
N VAL A 184 -12.44 18.55 5.46
CA VAL A 184 -11.96 17.57 4.49
C VAL A 184 -12.85 16.35 4.44
N ASN A 185 -13.03 15.76 3.25
CA ASN A 185 -13.62 14.44 3.09
C ASN A 185 -12.58 13.38 3.43
N LEU A 186 -13.01 12.27 4.05
CA LEU A 186 -12.13 11.18 4.43
C LEU A 186 -11.92 10.22 3.25
N GLU A 187 -10.80 10.36 2.60
CA GLU A 187 -10.38 9.54 1.47
C GLU A 187 -8.87 9.34 1.51
N ILE A 188 -8.41 8.15 1.19
CA ILE A 188 -7.00 7.88 0.90
C ILE A 188 -6.87 7.24 -0.47
N ALA A 189 -5.73 7.43 -1.09
CA ALA A 189 -5.36 6.73 -2.32
C ALA A 189 -4.04 5.97 -2.11
N LEU A 190 -3.96 4.79 -2.70
CA LEU A 190 -2.72 4.02 -2.75
C LEU A 190 -2.41 3.75 -4.22
N ALA A 191 -1.27 4.26 -4.71
CA ALA A 191 -0.76 3.90 -6.02
C ALA A 191 0.20 2.70 -5.92
N PHE A 192 0.26 1.92 -6.99
CA PHE A 192 1.04 0.69 -7.07
C PHE A 192 1.98 0.76 -8.27
N GLU A 193 3.28 0.84 -7.98
CA GLU A 193 4.33 0.94 -8.98
C GLU A 193 5.50 0.02 -8.59
N ASP A 194 5.95 -0.82 -9.50
CA ASP A 194 7.09 -1.74 -9.31
C ASP A 194 7.05 -2.52 -7.98
N TYR A 195 5.90 -3.09 -7.64
CA TYR A 195 5.64 -3.81 -6.38
C TYR A 195 5.75 -2.94 -5.12
N ASN A 196 5.80 -1.64 -5.26
CA ASN A 196 5.83 -0.67 -4.18
C ASN A 196 4.47 0.03 -4.02
N ILE A 197 4.20 0.54 -2.82
CA ILE A 197 3.00 1.33 -2.53
C ILE A 197 3.41 2.78 -2.31
N ILE A 198 2.76 3.67 -3.03
CA ILE A 198 2.89 5.11 -2.85
C ILE A 198 1.59 5.61 -2.24
N PRO A 199 1.61 5.97 -0.96
CA PRO A 199 0.41 6.50 -0.30
C PRO A 199 0.17 7.95 -0.74
N GLY A 200 -1.11 8.33 -0.76
CA GLY A 200 -1.52 9.68 -1.10
C GLY A 200 -2.98 9.94 -0.80
N VAL A 201 -3.47 11.02 -1.33
CA VAL A 201 -4.89 11.37 -1.42
C VAL A 201 -5.31 11.36 -2.90
N PRO A 202 -6.60 11.27 -3.23
CA PRO A 202 -7.03 11.19 -4.62
C PRO A 202 -6.45 12.27 -5.52
N GLU A 203 -6.31 13.49 -5.02
CA GLU A 203 -5.81 14.65 -5.76
C GLU A 203 -4.34 14.47 -6.18
N SER A 204 -3.49 14.00 -5.26
CA SER A 204 -2.06 13.82 -5.54
C SER A 204 -1.72 12.54 -6.33
N ILE A 205 -2.67 11.60 -6.46
CA ILE A 205 -2.43 10.28 -7.06
C ILE A 205 -3.02 10.14 -8.46
N LYS A 206 -4.27 10.59 -8.70
CA LYS A 206 -5.03 10.28 -9.92
C LYS A 206 -4.32 10.67 -11.21
N ASP A 207 -3.65 11.82 -11.23
CA ASP A 207 -3.03 12.36 -12.43
C ASP A 207 -1.59 11.87 -12.62
N LYS A 208 -0.96 11.37 -11.55
CA LYS A 208 0.44 10.91 -11.57
C LYS A 208 0.58 9.40 -11.85
N TYR A 209 -0.38 8.59 -11.40
CA TYR A 209 -0.26 7.12 -11.42
C TYR A 209 -1.37 6.44 -12.20
N LYS A 210 -1.01 5.39 -12.94
CA LYS A 210 -1.96 4.62 -13.77
C LYS A 210 -2.69 3.53 -12.98
N ARG A 211 -2.04 2.98 -11.94
CA ARG A 211 -2.57 1.89 -11.12
C ARG A 211 -2.74 2.38 -9.69
N TYR A 212 -3.97 2.52 -9.25
CA TYR A 212 -4.27 2.99 -7.90
C TYR A 212 -5.63 2.50 -7.40
N VAL A 213 -5.83 2.59 -6.10
CA VAL A 213 -7.11 2.40 -5.43
C VAL A 213 -7.44 3.64 -4.61
N ILE A 214 -8.72 4.01 -4.57
CA ILE A 214 -9.26 5.03 -3.66
C ILE A 214 -10.12 4.32 -2.63
N LEU A 215 -9.86 4.60 -1.36
CA LEU A 215 -10.53 4.03 -0.21
C LEU A 215 -11.25 5.13 0.58
N ILE A 216 -12.41 4.77 1.12
CA ILE A 216 -13.23 5.60 2.01
C ILE A 216 -13.52 4.82 3.30
N PRO A 217 -13.91 5.48 4.40
CA PRO A 217 -14.41 4.79 5.58
C PRO A 217 -15.57 3.85 5.21
N GLY A 218 -15.52 2.61 5.69
CA GLY A 218 -16.48 1.60 5.25
C GLY A 218 -16.68 0.45 6.24
N ASN A 219 -17.18 -0.68 5.71
CA ASN A 219 -17.53 -1.84 6.52
C ASN A 219 -16.60 -3.03 6.35
N LYS A 220 -15.81 -3.07 5.27
CA LYS A 220 -14.90 -4.18 5.01
C LYS A 220 -13.69 -4.10 5.93
N LYS A 221 -13.36 -5.20 6.58
CA LYS A 221 -12.18 -5.28 7.45
C LYS A 221 -10.90 -5.01 6.66
N PRO A 222 -9.87 -4.39 7.26
CA PRO A 222 -8.60 -4.13 6.60
C PRO A 222 -7.98 -5.39 5.98
N THR A 223 -8.15 -6.55 6.64
CA THR A 223 -7.69 -7.86 6.16
C THR A 223 -8.34 -8.27 4.84
N ASP A 224 -9.62 -8.00 4.66
CA ASP A 224 -10.36 -8.39 3.46
C ASP A 224 -10.04 -7.46 2.29
N VAL A 225 -9.92 -6.15 2.59
CA VAL A 225 -9.47 -5.14 1.62
C VAL A 225 -8.04 -5.46 1.15
N ALA A 226 -7.12 -5.74 2.08
CA ALA A 226 -5.73 -6.05 1.74
C ALA A 226 -5.62 -7.30 0.85
N LYS A 227 -6.37 -8.37 1.13
CA LYS A 227 -6.42 -9.59 0.28
C LYS A 227 -6.98 -9.30 -1.12
N GLN A 228 -8.03 -8.47 -1.20
CA GLN A 228 -8.59 -8.08 -2.49
C GLN A 228 -7.57 -7.32 -3.32
N LEU A 229 -6.86 -6.35 -2.72
CA LEU A 229 -5.85 -5.54 -3.39
C LEU A 229 -4.58 -6.35 -3.75
N GLU A 230 -4.15 -7.31 -2.92
CA GLU A 230 -3.07 -8.25 -3.24
C GLU A 230 -3.36 -9.02 -4.54
N ASN A 231 -4.59 -9.52 -4.69
CA ASN A 231 -4.99 -10.23 -5.92
C ASN A 231 -4.94 -9.34 -7.17
N VAL A 232 -5.28 -8.05 -7.04
CA VAL A 232 -5.32 -7.10 -8.16
C VAL A 232 -3.93 -6.57 -8.50
N PHE A 233 -3.18 -6.13 -7.49
CA PHE A 233 -1.94 -5.38 -7.70
C PHE A 233 -0.67 -6.22 -7.53
N LYS A 234 -0.79 -7.47 -7.03
CA LYS A 234 0.34 -8.39 -6.78
C LYS A 234 1.37 -7.85 -5.80
N VAL A 235 0.95 -7.01 -4.87
CA VAL A 235 1.74 -6.50 -3.76
C VAL A 235 1.37 -7.29 -2.50
N ASP A 236 2.35 -7.54 -1.65
CA ASP A 236 2.18 -8.34 -0.43
C ASP A 236 1.08 -7.78 0.50
N TYR A 237 0.19 -8.64 0.92
CA TYR A 237 -0.90 -8.37 1.83
C TYR A 237 -0.48 -7.60 3.09
N ASN A 238 0.63 -7.99 3.74
CA ASN A 238 1.08 -7.34 4.97
C ASN A 238 1.58 -5.91 4.73
N ILE A 239 2.14 -5.64 3.55
CA ILE A 239 2.56 -4.28 3.16
C ILE A 239 1.31 -3.41 2.99
N ILE A 240 0.32 -3.89 2.23
CA ILE A 240 -0.95 -3.17 2.00
C ILE A 240 -1.63 -2.85 3.34
N LEU A 241 -1.72 -3.86 4.22
CA LEU A 241 -2.36 -3.72 5.53
C LEU A 241 -1.76 -2.58 6.36
N GLY A 242 -0.45 -2.33 6.24
CA GLY A 242 0.25 -1.25 6.93
C GLY A 242 -0.17 0.17 6.51
N TYR A 243 -0.83 0.31 5.36
CA TYR A 243 -1.32 1.60 4.83
C TYR A 243 -2.80 1.83 5.06
N LEU A 244 -3.57 0.83 5.51
CA LEU A 244 -5.01 0.98 5.72
C LEU A 244 -5.31 1.69 7.04
N PRO A 245 -6.18 2.74 7.07
CA PRO A 245 -6.52 3.45 8.30
C PRO A 245 -7.42 2.65 9.24
N GLY A 246 -8.23 1.75 8.70
CA GLY A 246 -9.22 0.95 9.41
C GLY A 246 -10.16 0.25 8.45
N ASP A 247 -11.37 -0.08 8.90
CA ASP A 247 -12.42 -0.63 8.04
C ASP A 247 -12.70 0.33 6.89
N SER A 248 -12.71 -0.18 5.67
CA SER A 248 -12.72 0.64 4.47
C SER A 248 -13.58 0.01 3.39
N ASP A 249 -14.20 0.86 2.57
CA ASP A 249 -14.80 0.44 1.31
C ASP A 249 -13.96 0.98 0.15
N ILE A 250 -13.94 0.22 -0.94
CA ILE A 250 -13.22 0.62 -2.15
C ILE A 250 -14.15 1.47 -2.99
N LEU A 251 -13.78 2.74 -3.18
CA LEU A 251 -14.54 3.68 -4.00
C LEU A 251 -14.22 3.48 -5.50
N SER A 252 -12.95 3.29 -5.85
CA SER A 252 -12.52 3.01 -7.21
C SER A 252 -11.20 2.25 -7.26
N ILE A 253 -11.03 1.44 -8.31
CA ILE A 253 -9.77 0.76 -8.67
C ILE A 253 -9.47 1.11 -10.13
N LYS A 254 -8.22 1.44 -10.42
CA LYS A 254 -7.75 1.68 -11.77
C LYS A 254 -6.43 0.96 -12.04
#